data_2a11a88769b3796b2089f3a07917d83d
#
_entry.id   2a11a88769b3796b2089f3a07917d83d
#
_cell.length_a   1.000
_cell.length_b   1.000
_cell.length_c   1.000
_cell.angle_alpha   90.00
_cell.angle_beta   90.00
_cell.angle_gamma   90.00
#
_symmetry.space_group_name_H-M   'P 1'
#
loop_
_entity.id
_entity.type
_entity.pdbx_description
1 polymer ?
#
loop_
_entity_poly.entity_id
_entity_poly.type
_entity_poly.pdbx_seq_one_letter_code
_entity_poly.pdbx_strand_id
1 'polypeptide(L)'
;MNNSRKDLLSISMYPSGLLHEYGVNGKISGSVGAVGEIKDTLLILHSPKGCGFHYRQSARRRHQPYYQLICSELTEQEVILGGEDEIYETAKEAYFRYHPKLIVLIPSPVSDVMNENLFAVADRLKSEGIEAVAVRSELFSHRDREYGRKRLKELASQKIGEKNKLEVELKGCGFTEALYALVEQFMVKCPKIPRSINIETVAWGSEGACALHEIEAFLKRAGITVNCWLPSDSVERIKRAPAAELNVVRRIRWAKRMKEKFGTEYLHLGSPGRYEGLEGISNFYLDIGERLGVLETMRSLVEREEETVEETLSDEFRVLKETRCVLVSRSLQNAPFLLKRYAKDYKMQVSAVVIRITESVKKELKITEEIEKKLIERFYEAAELYAPGCILALNPDEKQTKLLFSNADILAGTGDFRLEGQGLPVIPEKKELLSLSFESYVRSVKRMKYLIENTKEKPNLLLNKLDFSEEYFPLLAEKDVINGKIMWSRMWLEREKWKEGTRK
;
A
#
# COMPACT_ATOMS: atom_id res chain seq x y z
N MET A 1 -33.68 13.38 1.56
CA MET A 1 -33.31 12.07 0.97
C MET A 1 -31.94 12.09 0.25
N ASN A 2 -31.18 13.16 0.24
CA ASN A 2 -29.94 13.29 -0.55
C ASN A 2 -28.61 13.03 0.17
N ASN A 3 -28.61 12.82 1.51
CA ASN A 3 -27.36 12.58 2.25
C ASN A 3 -26.85 11.12 2.17
N SER A 4 -27.74 10.15 1.94
CA SER A 4 -27.38 8.73 1.94
C SER A 4 -26.55 8.28 0.71
N ARG A 5 -26.68 8.97 -0.43
CA ARG A 5 -25.91 8.64 -1.64
C ARG A 5 -24.47 9.18 -1.62
N LYS A 6 -24.23 10.30 -0.93
CA LYS A 6 -22.88 10.88 -0.74
C LYS A 6 -22.01 9.97 0.13
N ASP A 7 -22.61 9.38 1.15
CA ASP A 7 -21.92 8.47 2.06
C ASP A 7 -21.59 7.12 1.41
N LEU A 8 -22.45 6.61 0.56
CA LEU A 8 -22.23 5.34 -0.16
C LEU A 8 -21.08 5.41 -1.18
N LEU A 9 -20.92 6.52 -1.89
CA LEU A 9 -19.83 6.70 -2.86
C LEU A 9 -18.47 6.93 -2.19
N SER A 10 -18.45 7.59 -1.03
CA SER A 10 -17.23 7.74 -0.22
C SER A 10 -16.81 6.45 0.49
N ILE A 11 -17.77 5.59 0.86
CA ILE A 11 -17.55 4.29 1.49
C ILE A 11 -17.01 3.26 0.50
N SER A 12 -17.44 3.29 -0.77
CA SER A 12 -17.07 2.27 -1.77
C SER A 12 -15.63 2.40 -2.25
N MET A 13 -15.01 3.58 -2.13
CA MET A 13 -13.68 3.79 -2.67
C MET A 13 -12.54 3.54 -1.67
N TYR A 14 -12.64 3.89 -0.37
CA TYR A 14 -11.61 3.59 0.64
C TYR A 14 -12.13 3.77 2.08
N PRO A 15 -12.44 2.71 2.80
CA PRO A 15 -12.79 2.82 4.21
C PRO A 15 -11.52 2.90 5.05
N SER A 16 -11.31 3.97 5.72
CA SER A 16 -10.24 4.32 6.65
C SER A 16 -8.81 4.36 6.06
N GLY A 17 -8.25 5.54 5.95
CA GLY A 17 -6.85 5.76 5.57
C GLY A 17 -5.86 5.03 6.48
N LEU A 18 -6.21 4.74 7.72
CA LEU A 18 -5.43 3.97 8.67
C LEU A 18 -5.17 2.53 8.23
N LEU A 19 -6.20 1.84 7.72
CA LEU A 19 -6.07 0.45 7.28
C LEU A 19 -5.38 0.37 5.91
N HIS A 20 -5.48 1.42 5.11
CA HIS A 20 -4.86 1.48 3.80
C HIS A 20 -3.35 1.71 3.86
N GLU A 21 -2.87 2.39 4.88
CA GLU A 21 -1.46 2.70 5.12
C GLU A 21 -0.59 1.45 5.25
N TYR A 22 -1.15 0.37 5.80
CA TYR A 22 -0.45 -0.91 5.99
C TYR A 22 -0.81 -1.97 4.96
N GLY A 23 -1.54 -1.60 3.90
CA GLY A 23 -1.95 -2.56 2.89
C GLY A 23 -2.74 -3.71 3.47
N VAL A 24 -3.69 -3.42 4.37
CA VAL A 24 -4.65 -4.42 4.85
C VAL A 24 -5.52 -4.81 3.68
N ASN A 25 -5.09 -5.81 2.97
CA ASN A 25 -5.85 -6.42 1.89
C ASN A 25 -6.77 -7.48 2.49
N GLY A 26 -7.98 -7.60 1.94
CA GLY A 26 -8.85 -8.73 2.24
C GLY A 26 -8.11 -10.06 2.02
N LYS A 27 -8.65 -11.12 2.59
CA LYS A 27 -8.01 -12.44 2.67
C LYS A 27 -7.43 -12.92 1.33
N ILE A 28 -8.26 -13.00 0.30
CA ILE A 28 -7.83 -13.49 -1.02
C ILE A 28 -6.84 -12.52 -1.67
N SER A 29 -7.19 -11.23 -1.74
CA SER A 29 -6.33 -10.21 -2.37
C SER A 29 -4.96 -10.12 -1.71
N GLY A 30 -4.93 -10.20 -0.37
CA GLY A 30 -3.70 -10.17 0.40
C GLY A 30 -2.84 -11.40 0.17
N SER A 31 -3.46 -12.59 0.18
CA SER A 31 -2.74 -13.86 -0.07
C SER A 31 -2.20 -13.93 -1.49
N VAL A 32 -3.05 -13.61 -2.49
CA VAL A 32 -2.60 -13.55 -3.90
C VAL A 32 -1.49 -12.51 -4.07
N GLY A 33 -1.60 -11.35 -3.43
CA GLY A 33 -0.57 -10.30 -3.49
C GLY A 33 0.74 -10.69 -2.80
N ALA A 34 0.69 -11.54 -1.77
CA ALA A 34 1.89 -12.03 -1.09
C ALA A 34 2.60 -13.11 -1.91
N VAL A 35 1.88 -14.19 -2.23
CA VAL A 35 2.51 -15.37 -2.83
C VAL A 35 2.58 -15.34 -4.35
N GLY A 36 1.86 -14.41 -4.99
CA GLY A 36 1.90 -14.25 -6.45
C GLY A 36 3.23 -13.70 -6.98
N GLU A 37 4.07 -13.14 -6.13
CA GLU A 37 5.41 -12.68 -6.50
C GLU A 37 6.51 -13.72 -6.30
N ILE A 38 6.18 -14.87 -5.72
CA ILE A 38 7.13 -15.97 -5.57
C ILE A 38 7.32 -16.65 -6.93
N LYS A 39 8.56 -16.68 -7.42
CA LYS A 39 8.89 -17.33 -8.70
C LYS A 39 8.63 -18.82 -8.63
N ASP A 40 8.12 -19.39 -9.72
CA ASP A 40 7.80 -20.82 -9.86
C ASP A 40 6.72 -21.33 -8.89
N THR A 41 5.83 -20.44 -8.43
CA THR A 41 4.70 -20.79 -7.55
C THR A 41 3.39 -20.76 -8.33
N LEU A 42 2.55 -21.76 -8.11
CA LEU A 42 1.17 -21.81 -8.58
C LEU A 42 0.20 -21.54 -7.45
N LEU A 43 -0.74 -20.64 -7.69
CA LEU A 43 -1.81 -20.29 -6.76
C LEU A 43 -3.10 -21.02 -7.16
N ILE A 44 -3.72 -21.73 -6.22
CA ILE A 44 -5.02 -22.35 -6.42
C ILE A 44 -6.02 -21.68 -5.47
N LEU A 45 -6.98 -20.96 -6.03
CA LEU A 45 -8.08 -20.37 -5.29
C LEU A 45 -9.22 -21.39 -5.21
N HIS A 46 -9.54 -21.84 -4.01
CA HIS A 46 -10.64 -22.74 -3.76
C HIS A 46 -11.97 -21.98 -3.75
N SER A 47 -12.58 -21.88 -4.92
CA SER A 47 -13.72 -21.00 -5.14
C SER A 47 -14.50 -21.35 -6.42
N PRO A 48 -15.73 -20.81 -6.54
CA PRO A 48 -16.42 -20.79 -7.82
C PRO A 48 -15.62 -20.08 -8.91
N LYS A 49 -15.86 -20.46 -10.16
CA LYS A 49 -15.11 -20.05 -11.37
C LYS A 49 -14.88 -18.54 -11.54
N GLY A 50 -15.85 -17.71 -11.20
CA GLY A 50 -15.78 -16.26 -11.40
C GLY A 50 -14.75 -15.53 -10.53
N CYS A 51 -14.41 -16.07 -9.35
CA CYS A 51 -13.52 -15.40 -8.39
C CYS A 51 -12.10 -15.24 -8.94
N GLY A 52 -11.52 -16.26 -9.55
CA GLY A 52 -10.16 -16.17 -10.11
C GLY A 52 -10.05 -15.19 -11.27
N PHE A 53 -11.08 -15.07 -12.10
CA PHE A 53 -11.12 -14.07 -13.15
C PHE A 53 -11.04 -12.64 -12.59
N HIS A 54 -11.78 -12.35 -11.51
CA HIS A 54 -11.76 -11.05 -10.86
C HIS A 54 -10.34 -10.65 -10.40
N TYR A 55 -9.62 -11.57 -9.75
CA TYR A 55 -8.26 -11.30 -9.27
C TYR A 55 -7.25 -11.13 -10.40
N ARG A 56 -7.31 -11.96 -11.44
CA ARG A 56 -6.47 -11.80 -12.65
C ARG A 56 -6.72 -10.48 -13.35
N GLN A 57 -7.98 -10.07 -13.50
CA GLN A 57 -8.34 -8.80 -14.11
C GLN A 57 -7.91 -7.60 -13.24
N SER A 58 -8.03 -7.71 -11.92
CA SER A 58 -7.57 -6.67 -10.99
C SER A 58 -6.05 -6.48 -11.06
N ALA A 59 -5.28 -7.55 -11.15
CA ALA A 59 -3.83 -7.50 -11.32
C ALA A 59 -3.45 -6.78 -12.62
N ARG A 60 -4.09 -7.12 -13.73
CA ARG A 60 -3.90 -6.44 -15.03
C ARG A 60 -4.12 -4.94 -14.95
N ARG A 61 -5.22 -4.50 -14.34
CA ARG A 61 -5.57 -3.08 -14.21
C ARG A 61 -4.58 -2.30 -13.36
N ARG A 62 -3.90 -2.97 -12.43
CA ARG A 62 -2.92 -2.37 -11.53
C ARG A 62 -1.49 -2.49 -12.02
N HIS A 63 -1.27 -2.97 -13.25
CA HIS A 63 0.06 -3.26 -13.81
C HIS A 63 0.91 -4.14 -12.88
N GLN A 64 0.26 -5.05 -12.14
CA GLN A 64 0.92 -6.03 -11.29
C GLN A 64 1.44 -7.20 -12.13
N PRO A 65 2.45 -7.93 -11.65
CA PRO A 65 2.92 -9.13 -12.33
C PRO A 65 1.78 -10.12 -12.61
N TYR A 66 1.93 -10.87 -13.68
CA TYR A 66 1.00 -11.94 -13.99
C TYR A 66 1.21 -13.09 -13.01
N TYR A 67 0.19 -13.43 -12.25
CA TYR A 67 0.22 -14.59 -11.36
C TYR A 67 -0.25 -15.83 -12.09
N GLN A 68 0.38 -16.95 -11.82
CA GLN A 68 -0.19 -18.26 -12.15
C GLN A 68 -1.27 -18.58 -11.11
N LEU A 69 -2.49 -18.14 -11.38
CA LEU A 69 -3.65 -18.34 -10.52
C LEU A 69 -4.72 -19.12 -11.26
N ILE A 70 -5.10 -20.25 -10.71
CA ILE A 70 -6.24 -21.07 -11.17
C ILE A 70 -7.29 -21.15 -10.06
N CYS A 71 -8.50 -21.62 -10.41
CA CYS A 71 -9.59 -21.91 -9.46
C CYS A 71 -9.88 -23.42 -9.49
N SER A 72 -10.33 -23.95 -8.37
CA SER A 72 -10.90 -25.30 -8.28
C SER A 72 -12.29 -25.42 -8.94
N GLU A 73 -12.88 -24.28 -9.32
CA GLU A 73 -14.16 -24.19 -10.05
C GLU A 73 -15.36 -24.84 -9.33
N LEU A 74 -15.43 -24.70 -8.00
CA LEU A 74 -16.53 -25.23 -7.19
C LEU A 74 -17.90 -25.01 -7.85
N THR A 75 -18.63 -26.07 -8.04
CA THR A 75 -20.02 -26.10 -8.48
C THR A 75 -20.97 -26.21 -7.29
N GLU A 76 -22.29 -26.22 -7.54
CA GLU A 76 -23.28 -26.41 -6.49
C GLU A 76 -23.16 -27.78 -5.81
N GLN A 77 -22.71 -28.80 -6.54
CA GLN A 77 -22.50 -30.15 -6.02
C GLN A 77 -21.42 -30.19 -4.96
N GLU A 78 -20.23 -29.65 -5.25
CA GLU A 78 -19.12 -29.59 -4.28
C GLU A 78 -19.44 -28.70 -3.10
N VAL A 79 -20.22 -27.63 -3.29
CA VAL A 79 -20.67 -26.76 -2.17
C VAL A 79 -21.56 -27.53 -1.18
N ILE A 80 -22.32 -28.54 -1.65
CA ILE A 80 -23.20 -29.35 -0.81
C ILE A 80 -22.47 -30.57 -0.21
N LEU A 81 -21.64 -31.24 -1.02
CA LEU A 81 -21.03 -32.54 -0.66
C LEU A 81 -19.60 -32.42 -0.11
N GLY A 82 -18.95 -31.26 -0.27
CA GLY A 82 -17.55 -31.04 0.03
C GLY A 82 -16.70 -30.97 -1.25
N GLY A 83 -15.70 -30.08 -1.26
CA GLY A 83 -14.84 -29.79 -2.43
C GLY A 83 -13.36 -30.12 -2.19
N GLU A 84 -12.98 -30.82 -1.10
CA GLU A 84 -11.59 -31.15 -0.78
C GLU A 84 -10.94 -32.05 -1.86
N ASP A 85 -11.69 -33.01 -2.40
CA ASP A 85 -11.20 -33.84 -3.50
C ASP A 85 -11.05 -33.06 -4.80
N GLU A 86 -11.95 -32.12 -5.08
CA GLU A 86 -11.88 -31.27 -6.26
C GLU A 86 -10.61 -30.39 -6.28
N ILE A 87 -10.30 -29.70 -5.16
CA ILE A 87 -9.08 -28.92 -5.10
C ILE A 87 -7.81 -29.80 -5.13
N TYR A 88 -7.89 -31.00 -4.55
CA TYR A 88 -6.78 -31.94 -4.59
C TYR A 88 -6.48 -32.40 -6.04
N GLU A 89 -7.49 -32.83 -6.80
CA GLU A 89 -7.35 -33.24 -8.20
C GLU A 89 -6.92 -32.06 -9.08
N THR A 90 -7.50 -30.88 -8.86
CA THR A 90 -7.08 -29.64 -9.53
C THR A 90 -5.59 -29.35 -9.29
N ALA A 91 -5.11 -29.53 -8.05
CA ALA A 91 -3.70 -29.31 -7.72
C ALA A 91 -2.77 -30.32 -8.40
N LYS A 92 -3.17 -31.59 -8.46
CA LYS A 92 -2.40 -32.65 -9.16
C LYS A 92 -2.32 -32.40 -10.66
N GLU A 93 -3.46 -32.13 -11.31
CA GLU A 93 -3.48 -31.82 -12.74
C GLU A 93 -2.58 -30.60 -13.04
N ALA A 94 -2.70 -29.57 -12.24
CA ALA A 94 -1.92 -28.36 -12.39
C ALA A 94 -0.41 -28.59 -12.16
N TYR A 95 -0.05 -29.45 -11.21
CA TYR A 95 1.33 -29.85 -10.97
C TYR A 95 1.94 -30.53 -12.21
N PHE A 96 1.27 -31.51 -12.78
CA PHE A 96 1.75 -32.21 -13.97
C PHE A 96 1.76 -31.34 -15.23
N ARG A 97 0.89 -30.34 -15.30
CA ARG A 97 0.78 -29.46 -16.46
C ARG A 97 1.77 -28.29 -16.43
N TYR A 98 2.00 -27.69 -15.28
CA TYR A 98 2.77 -26.45 -15.14
C TYR A 98 4.10 -26.62 -14.42
N HIS A 99 4.33 -27.76 -13.79
CA HIS A 99 5.54 -28.09 -13.03
C HIS A 99 5.98 -27.00 -12.02
N PRO A 100 5.06 -26.47 -11.18
CA PRO A 100 5.43 -25.49 -10.17
C PRO A 100 6.30 -26.12 -9.10
N LYS A 101 7.20 -25.33 -8.49
CA LYS A 101 7.99 -25.78 -7.35
C LYS A 101 7.25 -25.68 -6.02
N LEU A 102 6.17 -24.89 -5.99
CA LEU A 102 5.30 -24.73 -4.84
C LEU A 102 3.87 -24.48 -5.29
N ILE A 103 2.93 -25.15 -4.69
CA ILE A 103 1.49 -24.88 -4.81
C ILE A 103 1.01 -24.19 -3.53
N VAL A 104 0.26 -23.09 -3.68
CA VAL A 104 -0.37 -22.41 -2.54
C VAL A 104 -1.89 -22.48 -2.67
N LEU A 105 -2.52 -23.14 -1.72
CA LEU A 105 -3.98 -23.27 -1.61
C LEU A 105 -4.54 -22.08 -0.87
N ILE A 106 -5.42 -21.32 -1.52
CA ILE A 106 -6.01 -20.10 -0.97
C ILE A 106 -7.51 -20.31 -0.82
N PRO A 107 -8.06 -20.24 0.40
CA PRO A 107 -9.49 -20.38 0.64
C PRO A 107 -10.26 -19.14 0.16
N SER A 108 -11.51 -19.36 -0.22
CA SER A 108 -12.50 -18.31 -0.48
C SER A 108 -13.53 -18.24 0.64
N PRO A 109 -14.38 -17.20 0.72
CA PRO A 109 -15.48 -17.17 1.66
C PRO A 109 -16.45 -18.35 1.50
N VAL A 110 -16.57 -18.91 0.31
CA VAL A 110 -17.42 -20.08 0.04
C VAL A 110 -16.81 -21.32 0.71
N SER A 111 -15.54 -21.63 0.43
CA SER A 111 -14.86 -22.76 1.06
C SER A 111 -14.73 -22.62 2.58
N ASP A 112 -14.66 -21.37 3.08
CA ASP A 112 -14.67 -21.09 4.52
C ASP A 112 -16.01 -21.47 5.19
N VAL A 113 -17.13 -21.15 4.53
CA VAL A 113 -18.47 -21.51 5.03
C VAL A 113 -18.68 -23.01 4.99
N MET A 114 -18.10 -23.69 4.00
CA MET A 114 -18.10 -25.16 3.90
C MET A 114 -17.22 -25.82 4.96
N ASN A 115 -16.38 -25.06 5.67
CA ASN A 115 -15.43 -25.53 6.68
C ASN A 115 -14.44 -26.58 6.16
N GLU A 116 -13.93 -26.39 4.96
CA GLU A 116 -13.01 -27.31 4.32
C GLU A 116 -11.60 -27.26 4.87
N ASN A 117 -10.97 -28.41 4.97
CA ASN A 117 -9.63 -28.56 5.55
C ASN A 117 -8.53 -28.54 4.48
N LEU A 118 -8.21 -27.36 3.97
CA LEU A 118 -7.13 -27.21 2.97
C LEU A 118 -5.74 -27.63 3.50
N PHE A 119 -5.54 -27.69 4.81
CA PHE A 119 -4.30 -28.20 5.40
C PHE A 119 -4.17 -29.70 5.17
N ALA A 120 -5.25 -30.46 5.34
CA ALA A 120 -5.23 -31.89 5.02
C ALA A 120 -4.98 -32.15 3.54
N VAL A 121 -5.53 -31.31 2.66
CA VAL A 121 -5.24 -31.38 1.21
C VAL A 121 -3.77 -31.09 0.92
N ALA A 122 -3.18 -30.06 1.54
CA ALA A 122 -1.75 -29.75 1.37
C ALA A 122 -0.87 -30.89 1.88
N ASP A 123 -1.21 -31.52 3.00
CA ASP A 123 -0.44 -32.64 3.55
C ASP A 123 -0.58 -33.91 2.67
N ARG A 124 -1.75 -34.15 2.08
CA ARG A 124 -1.96 -35.23 1.10
C ARG A 124 -1.10 -35.01 -0.14
N LEU A 125 -1.03 -33.80 -0.69
CA LEU A 125 -0.16 -33.44 -1.81
C LEU A 125 1.33 -33.66 -1.48
N LYS A 126 1.77 -33.25 -0.28
CA LYS A 126 3.15 -33.45 0.17
C LYS A 126 3.51 -34.94 0.29
N SER A 127 2.58 -35.80 0.71
CA SER A 127 2.82 -37.25 0.79
C SER A 127 3.09 -37.86 -0.57
N GLU A 128 2.64 -37.21 -1.65
CA GLU A 128 2.92 -37.59 -3.05
C GLU A 128 4.13 -36.88 -3.66
N GLY A 129 4.88 -36.10 -2.86
CA GLY A 129 6.08 -35.39 -3.32
C GLY A 129 5.77 -34.01 -3.97
N ILE A 130 4.54 -33.52 -3.86
CA ILE A 130 4.13 -32.21 -4.37
C ILE A 130 4.21 -31.19 -3.23
N GLU A 131 5.15 -30.24 -3.30
CA GLU A 131 5.26 -29.17 -2.28
C GLU A 131 4.02 -28.27 -2.31
N ALA A 132 3.27 -28.26 -1.23
CA ALA A 132 2.04 -27.48 -1.10
C ALA A 132 1.93 -26.78 0.25
N VAL A 133 1.30 -25.63 0.28
CA VAL A 133 1.02 -24.82 1.47
C VAL A 133 -0.42 -24.37 1.46
N ALA A 134 -1.14 -24.49 2.58
CA ALA A 134 -2.48 -23.97 2.73
C ALA A 134 -2.45 -22.66 3.53
N VAL A 135 -3.11 -21.62 3.03
CA VAL A 135 -3.31 -20.36 3.77
C VAL A 135 -4.48 -20.52 4.71
N ARG A 136 -4.30 -20.09 5.97
CA ARG A 136 -5.39 -20.13 6.97
C ARG A 136 -6.52 -19.21 6.56
N SER A 137 -7.71 -19.71 6.68
CA SER A 137 -8.93 -18.94 6.59
C SER A 137 -9.36 -18.43 7.96
N GLU A 138 -9.83 -17.19 8.00
CA GLU A 138 -10.59 -16.66 9.12
C GLU A 138 -11.88 -16.08 8.56
N LEU A 139 -13.00 -16.76 8.82
CA LEU A 139 -14.35 -16.38 8.39
C LEU A 139 -14.59 -14.87 8.57
N PHE A 140 -14.95 -14.17 7.50
CA PHE A 140 -15.46 -12.79 7.50
C PHE A 140 -14.54 -11.68 8.01
N SER A 141 -13.30 -11.93 8.37
CA SER A 141 -12.41 -10.85 8.79
C SER A 141 -11.80 -10.14 7.58
N HIS A 142 -12.55 -9.23 6.97
CA HIS A 142 -12.04 -8.42 5.86
C HIS A 142 -11.10 -7.31 6.30
N ARG A 143 -11.08 -6.95 7.60
CA ARG A 143 -10.30 -5.84 8.14
C ARG A 143 -10.04 -6.01 9.63
N ASP A 144 -8.82 -5.80 10.05
CA ASP A 144 -8.50 -5.71 11.47
C ASP A 144 -8.85 -4.31 12.02
N ARG A 145 -10.13 -4.14 12.37
CA ARG A 145 -10.64 -2.88 12.95
C ARG A 145 -10.03 -2.60 14.31
N GLU A 146 -9.66 -3.63 15.06
CA GLU A 146 -9.03 -3.49 16.37
C GLU A 146 -7.63 -2.91 16.24
N TYR A 147 -6.88 -3.34 15.24
CA TYR A 147 -5.60 -2.75 14.90
C TYR A 147 -5.70 -1.26 14.63
N GLY A 148 -6.62 -0.85 13.74
CA GLY A 148 -6.85 0.56 13.43
C GLY A 148 -7.20 1.38 14.66
N ARG A 149 -8.05 0.87 15.56
CA ARG A 149 -8.44 1.54 16.80
C ARG A 149 -7.29 1.67 17.81
N LYS A 150 -6.52 0.60 18.01
CA LYS A 150 -5.35 0.63 18.92
C LYS A 150 -4.32 1.62 18.41
N ARG A 151 -4.01 1.57 17.12
CA ARG A 151 -3.06 2.48 16.49
C ARG A 151 -3.52 3.94 16.60
N LEU A 152 -4.80 4.22 16.34
CA LEU A 152 -5.35 5.56 16.46
C LEU A 152 -5.17 6.13 17.87
N LYS A 153 -5.50 5.34 18.91
CA LYS A 153 -5.35 5.73 20.31
C LYS A 153 -3.90 6.03 20.67
N GLU A 154 -2.98 5.21 20.20
CA GLU A 154 -1.55 5.43 20.46
C GLU A 154 -1.04 6.68 19.76
N LEU A 155 -1.37 6.87 18.48
CA LEU A 155 -1.00 8.08 17.76
C LEU A 155 -1.58 9.35 18.38
N ALA A 156 -2.79 9.28 18.95
CA ALA A 156 -3.41 10.40 19.64
C ALA A 156 -2.72 10.76 20.98
N SER A 157 -2.00 9.83 21.58
CA SER A 157 -1.29 10.01 22.86
C SER A 157 0.20 10.26 22.73
N GLN A 158 0.78 10.02 21.56
CA GLN A 158 2.21 10.09 21.30
C GLN A 158 2.65 11.51 20.92
N LYS A 159 3.76 12.01 21.47
CA LYS A 159 4.37 13.27 21.06
C LYS A 159 5.04 13.18 19.68
N ILE A 160 5.12 14.30 18.98
CA ILE A 160 5.82 14.37 17.71
C ILE A 160 7.31 14.04 17.92
N GLY A 161 7.86 13.14 17.12
CA GLY A 161 9.27 12.70 17.20
C GLY A 161 9.53 11.52 18.14
N GLU A 162 8.59 11.10 18.98
CA GLU A 162 8.75 9.90 19.80
C GLU A 162 8.76 8.61 18.95
N LYS A 163 9.60 7.65 19.36
CA LYS A 163 9.61 6.31 18.73
C LYS A 163 8.29 5.59 19.01
N ASN A 164 7.59 5.20 17.98
CA ASN A 164 6.39 4.38 18.10
C ASN A 164 6.76 2.97 18.59
N LYS A 165 6.22 2.55 19.73
CA LYS A 165 6.44 1.23 20.31
C LYS A 165 5.31 0.25 20.02
N LEU A 166 4.28 0.67 19.29
CA LEU A 166 3.11 -0.16 19.03
C LEU A 166 3.44 -1.35 18.13
N GLU A 167 3.46 -2.51 18.71
CA GLU A 167 3.51 -3.78 18.01
C GLU A 167 2.15 -4.45 18.03
N VAL A 168 1.27 -4.07 17.13
CA VAL A 168 -0.04 -4.71 16.96
C VAL A 168 0.00 -5.69 15.81
N GLU A 169 -0.44 -6.92 16.07
CA GLU A 169 -0.56 -7.94 15.03
C GLU A 169 -1.76 -7.68 14.13
N LEU A 170 -1.53 -7.68 12.82
CA LEU A 170 -2.59 -7.65 11.81
C LEU A 170 -3.16 -9.06 11.65
N LYS A 171 -4.28 -9.34 12.32
CA LYS A 171 -5.05 -10.56 12.13
C LYS A 171 -6.01 -10.40 10.96
N GLY A 172 -6.22 -11.46 10.17
CA GLY A 172 -7.14 -11.44 9.03
C GLY A 172 -6.66 -10.69 7.79
N CYS A 173 -5.41 -10.21 7.78
CA CYS A 173 -4.75 -9.72 6.57
C CYS A 173 -4.20 -10.91 5.79
N GLY A 174 -4.74 -11.16 4.58
CA GLY A 174 -4.32 -12.30 3.75
C GLY A 174 -2.83 -12.33 3.44
N PHE A 175 -2.19 -11.17 3.29
CA PHE A 175 -0.74 -11.09 3.10
C PHE A 175 0.02 -11.63 4.32
N THR A 176 -0.41 -11.26 5.52
CA THR A 176 0.20 -11.75 6.77
C THR A 176 -0.02 -13.25 6.94
N GLU A 177 -1.23 -13.74 6.67
CA GLU A 177 -1.56 -15.16 6.81
C GLU A 177 -0.80 -16.03 5.78
N ALA A 178 -0.60 -15.53 4.56
CA ALA A 178 0.20 -16.23 3.56
C ALA A 178 1.68 -16.35 3.97
N LEU A 179 2.30 -15.28 4.46
CA LEU A 179 3.67 -15.34 4.98
C LEU A 179 3.75 -16.23 6.23
N TYR A 180 2.75 -16.17 7.10
CA TYR A 180 2.67 -17.04 8.28
C TYR A 180 2.59 -18.53 7.87
N ALA A 181 1.79 -18.84 6.85
CA ALA A 181 1.69 -20.20 6.30
C ALA A 181 3.02 -20.71 5.73
N LEU A 182 3.78 -19.84 5.04
CA LEU A 182 5.13 -20.20 4.54
C LEU A 182 6.09 -20.49 5.70
N VAL A 183 6.07 -19.69 6.77
CA VAL A 183 6.89 -19.95 7.98
C VAL A 183 6.53 -21.29 8.61
N GLU A 184 5.22 -21.60 8.72
CA GLU A 184 4.77 -22.82 9.39
C GLU A 184 5.02 -24.09 8.58
N GLN A 185 4.72 -24.07 7.29
CA GLN A 185 4.56 -25.28 6.52
C GLN A 185 5.68 -25.50 5.51
N PHE A 186 6.47 -24.46 5.18
CA PHE A 186 7.41 -24.53 4.05
C PHE A 186 8.86 -24.22 4.41
N MET A 187 9.10 -23.18 5.25
CA MET A 187 10.46 -22.78 5.62
C MET A 187 11.14 -23.84 6.49
N VAL A 188 12.45 -24.01 6.26
CA VAL A 188 13.27 -25.02 6.96
C VAL A 188 14.35 -24.35 7.81
N LYS A 189 14.74 -25.03 8.90
CA LYS A 189 15.85 -24.59 9.74
C LYS A 189 17.16 -24.65 8.96
N CYS A 190 17.91 -23.55 8.96
CA CYS A 190 19.21 -23.42 8.30
C CYS A 190 20.25 -22.84 9.23
N PRO A 191 21.55 -23.09 9.03
CA PRO A 191 22.62 -22.35 9.67
C PRO A 191 22.47 -20.85 9.40
N LYS A 192 22.74 -20.03 10.42
CA LYS A 192 22.68 -18.56 10.28
C LYS A 192 23.84 -18.05 9.42
N ILE A 193 23.54 -17.13 8.53
CA ILE A 193 24.50 -16.39 7.73
C ILE A 193 24.78 -15.06 8.45
N PRO A 194 26.00 -14.82 8.93
CA PRO A 194 26.33 -13.57 9.62
C PRO A 194 26.06 -12.33 8.77
N ARG A 195 25.60 -11.25 9.40
CA ARG A 195 25.29 -9.97 8.74
C ARG A 195 24.39 -10.12 7.52
N SER A 196 23.36 -10.94 7.66
CA SER A 196 22.38 -11.15 6.60
C SER A 196 20.98 -10.80 7.04
N ILE A 197 20.18 -10.28 6.13
CA ILE A 197 18.82 -9.87 6.39
C ILE A 197 17.84 -10.42 5.38
N ASN A 198 16.59 -10.61 5.82
CA ASN A 198 15.43 -10.70 4.92
C ASN A 198 14.67 -9.38 4.98
N ILE A 199 14.16 -8.93 3.86
CA ILE A 199 13.33 -7.71 3.80
C ILE A 199 11.93 -8.07 3.30
N GLU A 200 10.90 -7.68 4.08
CA GLU A 200 9.51 -7.79 3.67
C GLU A 200 9.17 -6.69 2.66
N THR A 201 8.92 -7.07 1.43
CA THR A 201 8.60 -6.13 0.36
C THR A 201 7.79 -6.77 -0.74
N VAL A 202 7.34 -5.96 -1.69
CA VAL A 202 6.64 -6.37 -2.90
C VAL A 202 7.26 -5.62 -4.07
N ALA A 203 7.89 -6.34 -4.98
CA ALA A 203 8.63 -5.76 -6.11
C ALA A 203 7.72 -5.55 -7.33
N TRP A 204 6.61 -4.81 -7.16
CA TRP A 204 5.69 -4.56 -8.26
C TRP A 204 6.25 -3.55 -9.27
N GLY A 205 6.48 -4.03 -10.49
CA GLY A 205 6.94 -3.24 -11.62
C GLY A 205 8.42 -2.90 -11.60
N SER A 206 8.86 -2.20 -12.63
CA SER A 206 10.27 -1.85 -12.82
C SER A 206 10.83 -0.89 -11.76
N GLU A 207 10.03 0.07 -11.30
CA GLU A 207 10.44 1.02 -10.23
C GLU A 207 10.73 0.27 -8.92
N GLY A 208 9.89 -0.75 -8.60
CA GLY A 208 10.09 -1.57 -7.42
C GLY A 208 11.36 -2.41 -7.50
N ALA A 209 11.58 -3.06 -8.60
CA ALA A 209 12.79 -3.86 -8.82
C ALA A 209 14.07 -3.00 -8.75
N CYS A 210 14.06 -1.79 -9.32
CA CYS A 210 15.19 -0.85 -9.19
C CYS A 210 15.47 -0.51 -7.73
N ALA A 211 14.45 -0.15 -6.94
CA ALA A 211 14.61 0.19 -5.53
C ALA A 211 15.21 -0.96 -4.71
N LEU A 212 14.82 -2.22 -4.99
CA LEU A 212 15.39 -3.38 -4.31
C LEU A 212 16.89 -3.52 -4.62
N HIS A 213 17.30 -3.36 -5.87
CA HIS A 213 18.72 -3.38 -6.25
C HIS A 213 19.53 -2.27 -5.59
N GLU A 214 18.98 -1.05 -5.50
CA GLU A 214 19.61 0.09 -4.84
C GLU A 214 19.82 -0.18 -3.35
N ILE A 215 18.80 -0.67 -2.65
CA ILE A 215 18.90 -1.06 -1.24
C ILE A 215 19.95 -2.16 -1.04
N GLU A 216 19.94 -3.19 -1.87
CA GLU A 216 20.91 -4.28 -1.80
C GLU A 216 22.35 -3.77 -2.04
N ALA A 217 22.55 -2.92 -3.04
CA ALA A 217 23.85 -2.32 -3.34
C ALA A 217 24.36 -1.47 -2.18
N PHE A 218 23.50 -0.66 -1.55
CA PHE A 218 23.86 0.14 -0.39
C PHE A 218 24.26 -0.73 0.82
N LEU A 219 23.43 -1.73 1.17
CA LEU A 219 23.68 -2.64 2.27
C LEU A 219 24.99 -3.45 2.09
N LYS A 220 25.28 -3.84 0.85
CA LYS A 220 26.53 -4.54 0.50
C LYS A 220 27.77 -3.72 0.80
N ARG A 221 27.72 -2.39 0.65
CA ARG A 221 28.83 -1.49 1.02
C ARG A 221 29.12 -1.51 2.52
N ALA A 222 28.10 -1.78 3.35
CA ALA A 222 28.24 -1.97 4.79
C ALA A 222 28.59 -3.42 5.18
N GLY A 223 28.83 -4.32 4.21
CA GLY A 223 29.10 -5.73 4.48
C GLY A 223 27.86 -6.55 4.87
N ILE A 224 26.66 -6.06 4.55
CA ILE A 224 25.39 -6.74 4.82
C ILE A 224 24.87 -7.41 3.55
N THR A 225 24.45 -8.67 3.68
CA THR A 225 23.89 -9.45 2.56
C THR A 225 22.37 -9.55 2.68
N VAL A 226 21.64 -9.29 1.62
CA VAL A 226 20.21 -9.59 1.53
C VAL A 226 20.04 -11.08 1.20
N ASN A 227 19.60 -11.85 2.20
CA ASN A 227 19.39 -13.29 2.06
C ASN A 227 18.10 -13.58 1.26
N CYS A 228 17.02 -12.85 1.54
CA CYS A 228 15.74 -13.07 0.87
C CYS A 228 14.88 -11.79 0.85
N TRP A 229 14.24 -11.54 -0.30
CA TRP A 229 13.18 -10.55 -0.45
C TRP A 229 11.83 -11.22 -0.23
N LEU A 230 11.22 -11.08 0.94
CA LEU A 230 9.97 -11.73 1.28
C LEU A 230 8.74 -10.89 0.86
N PRO A 231 7.86 -11.42 0.01
CA PRO A 231 7.90 -12.73 -0.68
C PRO A 231 8.44 -12.70 -2.11
N SER A 232 9.01 -11.60 -2.58
CA SER A 232 9.37 -11.34 -3.99
C SER A 232 10.67 -12.05 -4.41
N ASP A 233 10.78 -13.35 -4.16
CA ASP A 233 12.00 -14.13 -4.42
C ASP A 233 11.68 -15.53 -4.99
N SER A 234 12.70 -16.36 -5.19
CA SER A 234 12.53 -17.76 -5.62
C SER A 234 12.05 -18.66 -4.47
N VAL A 235 11.37 -19.72 -4.82
CA VAL A 235 10.90 -20.75 -3.87
C VAL A 235 12.05 -21.25 -2.98
N GLU A 236 13.24 -21.47 -3.55
CA GLU A 236 14.41 -21.96 -2.82
C GLU A 236 14.92 -20.96 -1.79
N ARG A 237 15.00 -19.66 -2.15
CA ARG A 237 15.45 -18.63 -1.20
C ARG A 237 14.43 -18.43 -0.10
N ILE A 238 13.15 -18.48 -0.39
CA ILE A 238 12.08 -18.40 0.61
C ILE A 238 12.11 -19.58 1.56
N LYS A 239 12.32 -20.81 1.04
CA LYS A 239 12.47 -22.02 1.87
C LYS A 239 13.60 -21.88 2.88
N ARG A 240 14.69 -21.20 2.50
CA ARG A 240 15.88 -20.95 3.30
C ARG A 240 15.92 -19.58 3.97
N ALA A 241 14.84 -18.79 3.94
CA ALA A 241 14.78 -17.49 4.59
C ALA A 241 15.20 -17.51 6.07
N PRO A 242 14.96 -18.59 6.86
CA PRO A 242 15.46 -18.68 8.23
C PRO A 242 16.98 -18.61 8.40
N ALA A 243 17.78 -18.67 7.34
CA ALA A 243 19.22 -18.50 7.41
C ALA A 243 19.66 -17.06 7.78
N ALA A 244 18.82 -16.05 7.57
CA ALA A 244 19.13 -14.67 7.92
C ALA A 244 19.24 -14.48 9.45
N GLU A 245 20.07 -13.50 9.87
CA GLU A 245 20.12 -13.05 11.25
C GLU A 245 18.94 -12.17 11.63
N LEU A 246 18.48 -11.32 10.69
CA LEU A 246 17.47 -10.31 10.95
C LEU A 246 16.40 -10.29 9.85
N ASN A 247 15.13 -10.20 10.26
CA ASN A 247 14.01 -9.87 9.38
C ASN A 247 13.68 -8.38 9.48
N VAL A 248 13.62 -7.67 8.39
CA VAL A 248 13.13 -6.28 8.32
C VAL A 248 11.70 -6.32 7.83
N VAL A 249 10.75 -5.94 8.69
CA VAL A 249 9.35 -6.29 8.50
C VAL A 249 8.38 -5.13 8.77
N ARG A 250 7.28 -5.14 8.05
CA ARG A 250 6.14 -4.24 8.29
C ARG A 250 5.02 -4.94 9.07
N ARG A 251 4.91 -6.25 8.97
CA ARG A 251 3.88 -7.08 9.60
C ARG A 251 4.50 -8.08 10.54
N ILE A 252 4.36 -7.85 11.85
CA ILE A 252 5.10 -8.58 12.88
C ILE A 252 4.63 -10.02 13.12
N ARG A 253 3.38 -10.40 12.78
CA ARG A 253 2.82 -11.71 13.13
C ARG A 253 3.65 -12.89 12.60
N TRP A 254 3.98 -12.88 11.31
CA TRP A 254 4.80 -13.92 10.71
C TRP A 254 6.25 -13.88 11.20
N ALA A 255 6.78 -12.67 11.46
CA ALA A 255 8.13 -12.48 11.95
C ALA A 255 8.30 -12.97 13.38
N LYS A 256 7.32 -12.73 14.26
CA LYS A 256 7.28 -13.32 15.60
C LYS A 256 7.31 -14.84 15.52
N ARG A 257 6.50 -15.43 14.65
CA ARG A 257 6.50 -16.88 14.46
C ARG A 257 7.83 -17.40 13.94
N MET A 258 8.47 -16.68 13.03
CA MET A 258 9.79 -17.03 12.52
C MET A 258 10.88 -16.94 13.60
N LYS A 259 10.79 -15.94 14.50
CA LYS A 259 11.65 -15.86 15.69
C LYS A 259 11.43 -17.04 16.62
N GLU A 260 10.20 -17.39 16.95
CA GLU A 260 9.88 -18.55 17.82
C GLU A 260 10.38 -19.87 17.25
N LYS A 261 10.19 -20.10 15.95
CA LYS A 261 10.47 -21.38 15.30
C LYS A 261 11.95 -21.54 14.90
N PHE A 262 12.60 -20.44 14.48
CA PHE A 262 13.93 -20.48 13.88
C PHE A 262 14.96 -19.55 14.52
N GLY A 263 14.55 -18.73 15.51
CA GLY A 263 15.44 -17.81 16.21
C GLY A 263 15.87 -16.60 15.35
N THR A 264 15.16 -16.26 14.27
CA THR A 264 15.47 -15.09 13.45
C THR A 264 14.86 -13.84 14.05
N GLU A 265 15.68 -12.90 14.50
CA GLU A 265 15.24 -11.62 15.07
C GLU A 265 14.53 -10.75 14.03
N TYR A 266 13.81 -9.70 14.46
CA TYR A 266 13.16 -8.79 13.54
C TYR A 266 13.29 -7.32 13.93
N LEU A 267 13.33 -6.45 12.91
CA LEU A 267 13.19 -5.00 12.98
C LEU A 267 11.84 -4.62 12.37
N HIS A 268 10.99 -3.99 13.17
CA HIS A 268 9.65 -3.58 12.74
C HIS A 268 9.65 -2.17 12.16
N LEU A 269 9.27 -2.03 10.89
CA LEU A 269 9.16 -0.75 10.18
C LEU A 269 7.81 -0.05 10.36
N GLY A 270 6.99 -0.50 11.30
CA GLY A 270 5.62 0.00 11.51
C GLY A 270 5.52 1.32 12.24
N SER A 271 6.63 2.00 12.57
CA SER A 271 6.61 3.30 13.24
C SER A 271 6.27 4.41 12.26
N PRO A 272 5.09 5.06 12.36
CA PRO A 272 4.71 6.13 11.46
C PRO A 272 5.70 7.28 11.48
N GLY A 273 6.03 7.79 10.30
CA GLY A 273 6.94 8.92 10.14
C GLY A 273 8.42 8.65 10.43
N ARG A 274 8.78 7.49 11.03
CA ARG A 274 10.19 7.19 11.32
C ARG A 274 10.99 6.81 10.07
N TYR A 275 10.34 6.08 9.16
CA TYR A 275 10.99 5.57 7.93
C TYR A 275 10.41 6.24 6.68
N GLU A 276 10.12 7.54 6.77
CA GLU A 276 9.56 8.34 5.71
C GLU A 276 10.46 9.52 5.38
N GLY A 277 10.54 9.88 4.09
CA GLY A 277 11.40 10.94 3.59
C GLY A 277 12.89 10.64 3.70
N LEU A 278 13.74 11.64 3.53
CA LEU A 278 15.20 11.49 3.55
C LEU A 278 15.71 10.99 4.90
N GLU A 279 15.29 11.66 5.99
CA GLU A 279 15.60 11.24 7.35
C GLU A 279 15.13 9.81 7.65
N GLY A 280 14.00 9.41 7.06
CA GLY A 280 13.47 8.05 7.21
C GLY A 280 14.30 6.99 6.51
N ILE A 281 14.89 7.29 5.38
CA ILE A 281 15.85 6.43 4.67
C ILE A 281 17.09 6.24 5.53
N SER A 282 17.63 7.32 6.08
CA SER A 282 18.77 7.27 7.00
C SER A 282 18.49 6.42 8.23
N ASN A 283 17.34 6.63 8.89
CA ASN A 283 16.90 5.83 10.03
C ASN A 283 16.78 4.34 9.70
N PHE A 284 16.31 4.00 8.50
CA PHE A 284 16.19 2.62 8.05
C PHE A 284 17.55 1.91 8.03
N TYR A 285 18.56 2.53 7.44
CA TYR A 285 19.89 1.95 7.38
C TYR A 285 20.61 1.95 8.73
N LEU A 286 20.49 3.03 9.51
CA LEU A 286 21.09 3.10 10.83
C LEU A 286 20.53 2.06 11.81
N ASP A 287 19.20 1.86 11.82
CA ASP A 287 18.57 0.83 12.66
C ASP A 287 19.00 -0.60 12.27
N ILE A 288 19.20 -0.87 10.97
CA ILE A 288 19.76 -2.14 10.50
C ILE A 288 21.23 -2.27 10.96
N GLY A 289 22.03 -1.22 10.79
CA GLY A 289 23.42 -1.20 11.22
C GLY A 289 23.60 -1.43 12.71
N GLU A 290 22.74 -0.84 13.54
CA GLU A 290 22.70 -1.05 15.00
C GLU A 290 22.42 -2.52 15.34
N ARG A 291 21.42 -3.13 14.69
CA ARG A 291 21.01 -4.52 14.94
C ARG A 291 22.05 -5.55 14.52
N LEU A 292 22.86 -5.24 13.52
CA LEU A 292 23.88 -6.15 12.98
C LEU A 292 25.32 -5.80 13.42
N GLY A 293 25.48 -4.82 14.33
CA GLY A 293 26.77 -4.45 14.89
C GLY A 293 27.72 -3.74 13.91
N VAL A 294 27.19 -3.04 12.92
CA VAL A 294 27.95 -2.28 11.91
C VAL A 294 27.53 -0.80 11.84
N LEU A 295 27.08 -0.24 12.98
CA LEU A 295 26.50 1.10 13.04
C LEU A 295 27.45 2.18 12.53
N GLU A 296 28.73 2.18 12.92
CA GLU A 296 29.68 3.24 12.54
C GLU A 296 29.96 3.23 11.03
N THR A 297 30.12 2.05 10.45
CA THR A 297 30.26 1.92 8.99
C THR A 297 29.00 2.43 8.27
N MET A 298 27.83 2.06 8.81
CA MET A 298 26.56 2.49 8.24
C MET A 298 26.36 4.00 8.34
N ARG A 299 26.73 4.61 9.48
CA ARG A 299 26.67 6.06 9.70
C ARG A 299 27.49 6.83 8.67
N SER A 300 28.74 6.44 8.49
CA SER A 300 29.63 7.09 7.51
C SER A 300 29.10 6.97 6.07
N LEU A 301 28.45 5.87 5.73
CA LEU A 301 27.83 5.70 4.40
C LEU A 301 26.59 6.58 4.24
N VAL A 302 25.73 6.63 5.26
CA VAL A 302 24.51 7.46 5.25
C VAL A 302 24.85 8.94 5.13
N GLU A 303 25.79 9.45 5.93
CA GLU A 303 26.24 10.85 5.90
C GLU A 303 26.71 11.25 4.51
N ARG A 304 27.51 10.42 3.82
CA ARG A 304 27.95 10.67 2.45
C ARG A 304 26.81 10.71 1.44
N GLU A 305 25.83 9.82 1.58
CA GLU A 305 24.67 9.83 0.68
C GLU A 305 23.77 11.04 0.92
N GLU A 306 23.61 11.47 2.17
CA GLU A 306 22.85 12.70 2.47
C GLU A 306 23.50 13.92 1.84
N GLU A 307 24.82 14.05 1.96
CA GLU A 307 25.59 15.12 1.29
C GLU A 307 25.40 15.08 -0.23
N THR A 308 25.54 13.89 -0.83
CA THR A 308 25.36 13.68 -2.27
C THR A 308 23.95 14.05 -2.73
N VAL A 309 22.92 13.70 -1.93
CA VAL A 309 21.52 14.03 -2.22
C VAL A 309 21.30 15.55 -2.19
N GLU A 310 21.81 16.24 -1.17
CA GLU A 310 21.66 17.70 -1.03
C GLU A 310 22.36 18.44 -2.18
N GLU A 311 23.56 18.00 -2.57
CA GLU A 311 24.27 18.56 -3.72
C GLU A 311 23.51 18.33 -5.04
N THR A 312 23.09 17.08 -5.27
CA THR A 312 22.39 16.66 -6.51
C THR A 312 21.04 17.36 -6.70
N LEU A 313 20.36 17.71 -5.61
CA LEU A 313 19.02 18.26 -5.64
C LEU A 313 18.96 19.78 -5.35
N SER A 314 20.10 20.45 -5.33
CA SER A 314 20.18 21.87 -5.00
C SER A 314 19.26 22.76 -5.87
N ASP A 315 19.20 22.49 -7.18
CA ASP A 315 18.34 23.21 -8.12
C ASP A 315 16.85 22.84 -7.96
N GLU A 316 16.56 21.56 -7.74
CA GLU A 316 15.21 21.08 -7.48
C GLU A 316 14.65 21.69 -6.20
N PHE A 317 15.41 21.69 -5.14
CA PHE A 317 15.01 22.28 -3.87
C PHE A 317 14.77 23.78 -3.96
N ARG A 318 15.47 24.50 -4.81
CA ARG A 318 15.20 25.93 -5.06
C ARG A 318 13.79 26.13 -5.61
N VAL A 319 13.37 25.34 -6.60
CA VAL A 319 12.02 25.39 -7.17
C VAL A 319 10.97 24.97 -6.15
N LEU A 320 11.22 23.88 -5.42
CA LEU A 320 10.27 23.34 -4.43
C LEU A 320 10.05 24.30 -3.26
N LYS A 321 11.10 25.02 -2.81
CA LYS A 321 10.99 26.03 -1.74
C LYS A 321 10.06 27.21 -2.09
N GLU A 322 9.92 27.52 -3.36
CA GLU A 322 9.02 28.57 -3.85
C GLU A 322 7.61 28.04 -4.16
N THR A 323 7.42 26.71 -4.11
CA THR A 323 6.17 26.06 -4.48
C THR A 323 5.21 25.98 -3.28
N ARG A 324 4.02 26.57 -3.44
CA ARG A 324 2.93 26.52 -2.44
C ARG A 324 2.12 25.24 -2.65
N CYS A 325 2.05 24.42 -1.61
CA CYS A 325 1.39 23.13 -1.65
C CYS A 325 0.19 23.08 -0.71
N VAL A 326 -0.91 22.50 -1.16
CA VAL A 326 -2.02 22.10 -0.28
C VAL A 326 -2.07 20.56 -0.26
N LEU A 327 -2.05 20.02 0.94
CA LEU A 327 -2.15 18.58 1.15
C LEU A 327 -3.59 18.15 1.30
N VAL A 328 -3.99 17.07 0.66
CA VAL A 328 -5.32 16.48 0.78
C VAL A 328 -5.19 15.07 1.31
N SER A 329 -5.84 14.76 2.43
CA SER A 329 -5.82 13.43 3.03
C SER A 329 -7.19 13.02 3.58
N ARG A 330 -7.36 11.72 3.77
CA ARG A 330 -8.53 11.14 4.44
C ARG A 330 -8.24 10.70 5.87
N SER A 331 -7.04 11.00 6.34
CA SER A 331 -6.50 10.48 7.60
C SER A 331 -5.93 11.62 8.42
N LEU A 332 -6.68 12.06 9.45
CA LEU A 332 -6.24 13.10 10.36
C LEU A 332 -4.97 12.72 11.13
N GLN A 333 -4.86 11.45 11.53
CA GLN A 333 -3.69 10.95 12.26
C GLN A 333 -2.41 10.93 11.42
N ASN A 334 -2.51 10.91 10.10
CA ASN A 334 -1.36 10.93 9.19
C ASN A 334 -0.95 12.35 8.78
N ALA A 335 -1.80 13.32 9.00
CA ALA A 335 -1.53 14.72 8.63
C ALA A 335 -0.16 15.25 9.13
N PRO A 336 0.28 14.99 10.38
CA PRO A 336 1.60 15.40 10.85
C PRO A 336 2.76 14.82 10.02
N PHE A 337 2.64 13.59 9.56
CA PHE A 337 3.69 12.93 8.78
C PHE A 337 3.72 13.43 7.34
N LEU A 338 2.55 13.67 6.75
CA LEU A 338 2.46 14.33 5.45
C LEU A 338 3.07 15.72 5.50
N LEU A 339 2.77 16.46 6.57
CA LEU A 339 3.33 17.79 6.77
C LEU A 339 4.86 17.77 6.87
N LYS A 340 5.43 16.89 7.71
CA LYS A 340 6.87 16.68 7.79
C LYS A 340 7.48 16.37 6.43
N ARG A 341 6.90 15.43 5.69
CA ARG A 341 7.40 14.99 4.38
C ARG A 341 7.42 16.13 3.37
N TYR A 342 6.31 16.83 3.20
CA TYR A 342 6.23 17.87 2.18
C TYR A 342 6.96 19.16 2.58
N ALA A 343 6.85 19.59 3.83
CA ALA A 343 7.48 20.82 4.29
C ALA A 343 8.98 20.64 4.62
N LYS A 344 9.36 19.57 5.33
CA LYS A 344 10.77 19.35 5.74
C LYS A 344 11.55 18.63 4.64
N ASP A 345 11.07 17.45 4.21
CA ASP A 345 11.87 16.60 3.33
C ASP A 345 11.87 17.12 1.88
N TYR A 346 10.71 17.54 1.36
CA TYR A 346 10.61 18.14 0.01
C TYR A 346 10.76 19.66 -0.01
N LYS A 347 10.89 20.29 1.16
CA LYS A 347 11.15 21.74 1.31
C LYS A 347 10.07 22.64 0.69
N MET A 348 8.83 22.16 0.52
CA MET A 348 7.70 22.93 -0.03
C MET A 348 7.03 23.82 1.03
N GLN A 349 6.39 24.89 0.58
CA GLN A 349 5.55 25.74 1.42
C GLN A 349 4.15 25.13 1.58
N VAL A 350 3.92 24.39 2.65
CA VAL A 350 2.61 23.78 2.91
C VAL A 350 1.70 24.80 3.57
N SER A 351 0.72 25.33 2.84
CA SER A 351 -0.21 26.36 3.33
C SER A 351 -1.43 25.78 4.03
N ALA A 352 -1.89 24.60 3.63
CA ALA A 352 -3.03 23.94 4.27
C ALA A 352 -2.98 22.42 4.14
N VAL A 353 -3.62 21.75 5.09
CA VAL A 353 -3.92 20.31 5.04
C VAL A 353 -5.43 20.15 5.11
N VAL A 354 -6.00 19.61 4.04
CA VAL A 354 -7.44 19.33 3.93
C VAL A 354 -7.68 17.88 4.29
N ILE A 355 -8.48 17.66 5.31
CA ILE A 355 -8.87 16.30 5.76
C ILE A 355 -10.35 16.09 5.44
N ARG A 356 -10.63 15.01 4.72
CA ARG A 356 -11.99 14.56 4.41
C ARG A 356 -12.26 13.25 5.11
N ILE A 357 -12.96 13.31 6.24
CA ILE A 357 -13.35 12.15 7.04
C ILE A 357 -14.87 12.11 7.20
N THR A 358 -15.48 10.97 6.88
CA THR A 358 -16.93 10.80 7.02
C THR A 358 -17.31 10.38 8.43
N GLU A 359 -18.53 10.68 8.86
CA GLU A 359 -19.08 10.22 10.14
C GLU A 359 -19.11 8.69 10.24
N SER A 360 -19.30 8.00 9.13
CA SER A 360 -19.21 6.54 9.08
C SER A 360 -17.81 6.05 9.47
N VAL A 361 -16.75 6.68 8.97
CA VAL A 361 -15.35 6.35 9.31
C VAL A 361 -15.07 6.68 10.77
N LYS A 362 -15.55 7.83 11.28
CA LYS A 362 -15.42 8.18 12.71
C LYS A 362 -16.06 7.12 13.61
N LYS A 363 -17.28 6.68 13.29
CA LYS A 363 -17.98 5.60 14.01
C LYS A 363 -17.24 4.26 13.94
N GLU A 364 -16.79 3.88 12.76
CA GLU A 364 -16.05 2.63 12.54
C GLU A 364 -14.76 2.58 13.37
N LEU A 365 -14.00 3.67 13.39
CA LEU A 365 -12.75 3.78 14.13
C LEU A 365 -12.95 4.14 15.61
N LYS A 366 -14.19 4.41 16.06
CA LYS A 366 -14.51 4.91 17.38
C LYS A 366 -13.72 6.18 17.72
N ILE A 367 -13.68 7.13 16.79
CA ILE A 367 -13.07 8.43 17.01
C ILE A 367 -14.04 9.25 17.87
N THR A 368 -13.70 9.41 19.15
CA THR A 368 -14.42 10.28 20.07
C THR A 368 -13.96 11.71 19.90
N GLU A 369 -14.72 12.68 20.40
CA GLU A 369 -14.33 14.10 20.41
C GLU A 369 -12.98 14.33 21.10
N GLU A 370 -12.70 13.59 22.18
CA GLU A 370 -11.42 13.66 22.88
C GLU A 370 -10.25 13.19 22.00
N ILE A 371 -10.43 12.07 21.27
CA ILE A 371 -9.41 11.56 20.34
C ILE A 371 -9.21 12.54 19.18
N GLU A 372 -10.30 13.07 18.61
CA GLU A 372 -10.23 14.05 17.53
C GLU A 372 -9.47 15.32 17.97
N LYS A 373 -9.77 15.83 19.16
CA LYS A 373 -9.07 16.98 19.76
C LYS A 373 -7.56 16.71 19.89
N LYS A 374 -7.17 15.57 20.45
CA LYS A 374 -5.75 15.19 20.58
C LYS A 374 -5.04 15.08 19.22
N LEU A 375 -5.72 14.56 18.19
CA LEU A 375 -5.16 14.51 16.84
C LEU A 375 -4.97 15.89 16.22
N ILE A 376 -5.89 16.81 16.49
CA ILE A 376 -5.80 18.20 16.06
C ILE A 376 -4.65 18.93 16.78
N GLU A 377 -4.53 18.76 18.10
CA GLU A 377 -3.42 19.30 18.89
C GLU A 377 -2.08 18.81 18.35
N ARG A 378 -1.96 17.50 18.11
CA ARG A 378 -0.77 16.88 17.52
C ARG A 378 -0.46 17.41 16.10
N PHE A 379 -1.48 17.71 15.31
CA PHE A 379 -1.26 18.35 14.03
C PHE A 379 -0.62 19.73 14.18
N TYR A 380 -1.13 20.57 15.09
CA TYR A 380 -0.60 21.90 15.30
C TYR A 380 0.81 21.89 15.91
N GLU A 381 1.14 20.92 16.79
CA GLU A 381 2.52 20.70 17.22
C GLU A 381 3.46 20.45 16.04
N ALA A 382 3.03 19.61 15.07
CA ALA A 382 3.80 19.36 13.87
C ALA A 382 3.86 20.58 12.93
N ALA A 383 2.77 21.35 12.84
CA ALA A 383 2.71 22.55 12.03
C ALA A 383 3.69 23.62 12.53
N GLU A 384 3.78 23.85 13.84
CA GLU A 384 4.75 24.76 14.44
C GLU A 384 6.20 24.38 14.10
N LEU A 385 6.50 23.05 14.02
CA LEU A 385 7.84 22.57 13.72
C LEU A 385 8.19 22.61 12.23
N TYR A 386 7.24 22.29 11.35
CA TYR A 386 7.55 22.01 9.94
C TYR A 386 6.96 23.03 8.97
N ALA A 387 5.78 23.61 9.27
CA ALA A 387 5.08 24.55 8.41
C ALA A 387 4.30 25.57 9.27
N PRO A 388 4.98 26.52 9.93
CA PRO A 388 4.32 27.52 10.75
C PRO A 388 3.24 28.28 9.96
N GLY A 389 2.04 28.40 10.54
CA GLY A 389 0.90 29.04 9.89
C GLY A 389 0.09 28.13 8.95
N CYS A 390 0.41 26.85 8.83
CA CYS A 390 -0.36 25.88 8.05
C CYS A 390 -1.77 25.69 8.66
N ILE A 391 -2.78 25.74 7.79
CA ILE A 391 -4.19 25.61 8.17
C ILE A 391 -4.63 24.15 8.11
N LEU A 392 -5.27 23.66 9.20
CA LEU A 392 -6.00 22.40 9.16
C LEU A 392 -7.47 22.66 8.81
N ALA A 393 -7.92 22.14 7.68
CA ALA A 393 -9.31 22.23 7.25
C ALA A 393 -9.98 20.85 7.31
N LEU A 394 -10.91 20.68 8.24
CA LEU A 394 -11.69 19.44 8.42
C LEU A 394 -13.00 19.53 7.66
N ASN A 395 -13.20 18.64 6.68
CA ASN A 395 -14.40 18.57 5.84
C ASN A 395 -14.85 19.93 5.28
N PRO A 396 -13.95 20.76 4.71
CA PRO A 396 -14.31 22.07 4.21
C PRO A 396 -15.39 21.96 3.12
N ASP A 397 -16.28 22.94 3.07
CA ASP A 397 -17.25 23.08 1.99
C ASP A 397 -16.58 23.46 0.66
N GLU A 398 -17.37 23.57 -0.41
CA GLU A 398 -16.83 23.88 -1.73
C GLU A 398 -16.19 25.27 -1.81
N LYS A 399 -16.78 26.28 -1.15
CA LYS A 399 -16.26 27.65 -1.15
C LYS A 399 -14.94 27.72 -0.39
N GLN A 400 -14.89 27.11 0.79
CA GLN A 400 -13.68 27.01 1.61
C GLN A 400 -12.58 26.23 0.85
N THR A 401 -12.96 25.13 0.21
CA THR A 401 -12.02 24.34 -0.59
C THR A 401 -11.44 25.17 -1.75
N LYS A 402 -12.27 25.89 -2.52
CA LYS A 402 -11.81 26.76 -3.60
C LYS A 402 -10.86 27.84 -3.09
N LEU A 403 -11.18 28.45 -1.94
CA LEU A 403 -10.32 29.48 -1.33
C LEU A 403 -8.95 28.93 -0.94
N LEU A 404 -8.91 27.75 -0.30
CA LEU A 404 -7.64 27.10 0.08
C LEU A 404 -6.77 26.76 -1.14
N PHE A 405 -7.40 26.37 -2.25
CA PHE A 405 -6.68 25.97 -3.46
C PHE A 405 -6.33 27.13 -4.39
N SER A 406 -7.03 28.27 -4.31
CA SER A 406 -6.72 29.45 -5.16
C SER A 406 -5.29 29.97 -4.97
N ASN A 407 -4.69 29.72 -3.82
CA ASN A 407 -3.34 30.13 -3.47
C ASN A 407 -2.30 29.00 -3.57
N ALA A 408 -2.69 27.83 -4.08
CA ALA A 408 -1.77 26.70 -4.26
C ALA A 408 -1.21 26.67 -5.68
N ASP A 409 0.04 26.28 -5.79
CA ASP A 409 0.67 25.96 -7.07
C ASP A 409 0.51 24.48 -7.39
N ILE A 410 0.32 23.65 -6.37
CA ILE A 410 0.21 22.18 -6.48
C ILE A 410 -0.63 21.59 -5.35
N LEU A 411 -1.33 20.52 -5.67
CA LEU A 411 -1.99 19.65 -4.68
C LEU A 411 -1.20 18.37 -4.51
N ALA A 412 -1.13 17.86 -3.29
CA ALA A 412 -0.50 16.58 -3.02
C ALA A 412 -1.37 15.71 -2.09
N GLY A 413 -1.23 14.40 -2.22
CA GLY A 413 -1.96 13.44 -1.41
C GLY A 413 -3.10 12.74 -2.17
N THR A 414 -4.24 12.59 -1.51
CA THR A 414 -5.40 11.90 -2.10
C THR A 414 -6.06 12.83 -3.13
N GLY A 415 -5.90 12.55 -4.42
CA GLY A 415 -6.49 13.37 -5.49
C GLY A 415 -8.00 13.57 -5.32
N ASP A 416 -8.45 14.79 -5.55
CA ASP A 416 -9.86 15.11 -5.69
C ASP A 416 -10.09 15.52 -7.16
N PHE A 417 -10.69 14.63 -7.95
CA PHE A 417 -10.93 14.85 -9.38
C PHE A 417 -11.70 16.14 -9.70
N ARG A 418 -12.45 16.69 -8.71
CA ARG A 418 -13.12 17.99 -8.85
C ARG A 418 -12.13 19.14 -8.93
N LEU A 419 -10.91 18.94 -8.49
CA LEU A 419 -9.85 19.93 -8.38
C LEU A 419 -8.82 19.82 -9.48
N GLU A 420 -8.61 18.62 -10.00
CA GLU A 420 -7.86 18.40 -11.25
C GLU A 420 -8.51 19.16 -12.41
N GLY A 421 -9.85 19.33 -12.39
CA GLY A 421 -10.59 20.16 -13.32
C GLY A 421 -10.32 21.68 -13.24
N GLN A 422 -9.65 22.13 -12.19
CA GLN A 422 -9.26 23.56 -12.03
C GLN A 422 -7.83 23.85 -12.53
N GLY A 423 -7.15 22.88 -13.13
CA GLY A 423 -5.84 23.05 -13.73
C GLY A 423 -4.67 22.98 -12.75
N LEU A 424 -4.91 22.65 -11.48
CA LEU A 424 -3.82 22.45 -10.52
C LEU A 424 -3.19 21.08 -10.71
N PRO A 425 -1.86 20.98 -10.78
CA PRO A 425 -1.17 19.71 -10.79
C PRO A 425 -1.39 18.97 -9.48
N VAL A 426 -1.59 17.65 -9.57
CA VAL A 426 -1.76 16.79 -8.41
C VAL A 426 -0.62 15.79 -8.34
N ILE A 427 0.09 15.79 -7.22
CA ILE A 427 1.04 14.72 -6.87
C ILE A 427 0.26 13.65 -6.11
N PRO A 428 0.00 12.49 -6.71
CA PRO A 428 -0.70 11.42 -6.01
C PRO A 428 0.17 10.86 -4.88
N GLU A 429 -0.46 10.60 -3.73
CA GLU A 429 0.20 9.88 -2.65
C GLU A 429 0.59 8.47 -3.14
N LYS A 430 1.84 8.29 -3.48
CA LYS A 430 2.37 6.96 -3.80
C LYS A 430 2.49 6.15 -2.52
N LYS A 431 2.17 4.87 -2.61
CA LYS A 431 2.47 3.90 -1.55
C LYS A 431 3.99 3.70 -1.49
N GLU A 432 4.64 4.38 -0.57
CA GLU A 432 6.09 4.52 -0.50
C GLU A 432 6.81 3.31 0.13
N LEU A 433 6.34 2.13 -0.15
CA LEU A 433 7.02 0.89 0.24
C LEU A 433 8.41 0.73 -0.41
N LEU A 434 8.65 1.48 -1.48
CA LEU A 434 9.80 1.34 -2.36
C LEU A 434 10.74 2.55 -2.30
N SER A 435 10.49 3.50 -1.41
CA SER A 435 11.26 4.73 -1.28
C SER A 435 12.35 4.68 -0.19
N LEU A 436 12.75 3.48 0.25
CA LEU A 436 13.84 3.31 1.22
C LEU A 436 15.22 3.27 0.53
N SER A 437 15.38 3.99 -0.61
CA SER A 437 16.67 4.22 -1.24
C SER A 437 16.88 5.72 -1.50
N PHE A 438 18.12 6.18 -1.39
CA PHE A 438 18.50 7.57 -1.67
C PHE A 438 18.22 7.92 -3.13
N GLU A 439 18.51 7.02 -4.07
CA GLU A 439 18.27 7.19 -5.49
C GLU A 439 16.77 7.31 -5.81
N SER A 440 15.92 6.52 -5.14
CA SER A 440 14.46 6.63 -5.28
C SER A 440 13.95 7.98 -4.76
N TYR A 441 14.53 8.48 -3.67
CA TYR A 441 14.23 9.82 -3.16
C TYR A 441 14.61 10.90 -4.19
N VAL A 442 15.81 10.83 -4.74
CA VAL A 442 16.29 11.77 -5.79
C VAL A 442 15.34 11.75 -7.00
N ARG A 443 14.98 10.58 -7.49
CA ARG A 443 14.03 10.47 -8.61
C ARG A 443 12.65 11.06 -8.27
N SER A 444 12.20 10.90 -7.03
CA SER A 444 10.91 11.45 -6.59
C SER A 444 10.92 12.98 -6.58
N VAL A 445 11.98 13.58 -6.07
CA VAL A 445 12.15 15.05 -6.04
C VAL A 445 12.26 15.63 -7.45
N LYS A 446 13.07 15.04 -8.32
CA LYS A 446 13.18 15.44 -9.74
C LYS A 446 11.85 15.33 -10.47
N ARG A 447 11.08 14.27 -10.22
CA ARG A 447 9.75 14.12 -10.79
C ARG A 447 8.77 15.18 -10.30
N MET A 448 8.84 15.60 -9.03
CA MET A 448 8.00 16.68 -8.50
C MET A 448 8.29 18.00 -9.21
N LYS A 449 9.56 18.39 -9.35
CA LYS A 449 9.96 19.56 -10.12
C LYS A 449 9.41 19.48 -11.54
N TYR A 450 9.63 18.38 -12.24
CA TYR A 450 9.11 18.17 -13.58
C TYR A 450 7.59 18.37 -13.68
N LEU A 451 6.82 17.83 -12.73
CA LEU A 451 5.37 18.00 -12.70
C LEU A 451 4.97 19.46 -12.48
N ILE A 452 5.64 20.16 -11.57
CA ILE A 452 5.38 21.57 -11.30
C ILE A 452 5.63 22.44 -12.53
N GLU A 453 6.76 22.22 -13.19
CA GLU A 453 7.16 23.03 -14.36
C GLU A 453 6.30 22.74 -15.60
N ASN A 454 5.92 21.48 -15.83
CA ASN A 454 5.25 21.07 -17.06
C ASN A 454 3.72 21.04 -16.96
N THR A 455 3.13 21.09 -15.78
CA THR A 455 1.68 21.05 -15.61
C THR A 455 1.05 22.43 -15.66
N LYS A 456 1.79 23.50 -15.37
CA LYS A 456 1.32 24.88 -15.49
C LYS A 456 0.90 25.26 -16.92
N GLU A 457 1.43 24.57 -17.93
CA GLU A 457 1.18 24.89 -19.35
C GLU A 457 0.14 24.00 -20.03
N LYS A 458 -0.27 22.91 -19.40
CA LYS A 458 -1.25 21.98 -19.99
C LYS A 458 -2.45 21.82 -19.08
N PRO A 459 -3.43 22.74 -19.17
CA PRO A 459 -4.73 22.46 -18.58
C PRO A 459 -5.22 21.09 -19.10
N ASN A 460 -5.83 20.30 -18.24
CA ASN A 460 -6.28 18.95 -18.59
C ASN A 460 -7.24 19.03 -19.80
N LEU A 461 -6.69 18.88 -21.00
CA LEU A 461 -7.36 19.10 -22.29
C LEU A 461 -8.64 18.28 -22.46
N LEU A 462 -8.73 17.15 -21.76
CA LEU A 462 -9.93 16.30 -21.73
C LEU A 462 -11.06 16.95 -20.93
N LEU A 463 -10.79 17.51 -19.77
CA LEU A 463 -11.82 18.14 -18.93
C LEU A 463 -12.22 19.52 -19.44
N ASN A 464 -11.28 20.30 -20.00
CA ASN A 464 -11.59 21.62 -20.56
C ASN A 464 -12.31 21.58 -21.92
N LYS A 465 -12.27 20.45 -22.63
CA LYS A 465 -13.04 20.24 -23.87
C LYS A 465 -14.45 19.70 -23.63
N LEU A 466 -14.75 19.31 -22.39
CA LEU A 466 -16.09 18.84 -22.06
C LEU A 466 -16.93 20.06 -21.68
N ASP A 467 -17.91 20.36 -22.50
CA ASP A 467 -18.91 21.36 -22.17
C ASP A 467 -19.82 20.84 -21.06
N PHE A 468 -19.68 21.44 -19.86
CA PHE A 468 -20.46 21.12 -18.67
C PHE A 468 -21.67 22.03 -18.53
N SER A 469 -22.19 22.61 -19.63
CA SER A 469 -23.36 23.45 -19.59
C SER A 469 -24.58 22.70 -19.04
N GLU A 470 -25.42 23.39 -18.29
CA GLU A 470 -26.64 22.85 -17.71
C GLU A 470 -27.61 22.31 -18.75
N GLU A 471 -27.54 22.83 -19.99
CA GLU A 471 -28.37 22.46 -21.11
C GLU A 471 -28.19 20.99 -21.55
N TYR A 472 -26.96 20.46 -21.42
CA TYR A 472 -26.65 19.08 -21.81
C TYR A 472 -26.67 18.07 -20.67
N PHE A 473 -26.53 18.53 -19.43
CA PHE A 473 -26.41 17.66 -18.24
C PHE A 473 -27.09 18.21 -17.00
N PRO A 474 -28.42 18.20 -16.93
CA PRO A 474 -29.18 18.68 -15.77
C PRO A 474 -28.78 18.00 -14.46
N LEU A 475 -28.32 16.75 -14.52
CA LEU A 475 -27.83 15.98 -13.36
C LEU A 475 -26.46 16.42 -12.83
N LEU A 476 -25.69 17.18 -13.63
CA LEU A 476 -24.42 17.78 -13.19
C LEU A 476 -24.60 19.16 -12.57
N ALA A 477 -25.72 19.84 -12.88
CA ALA A 477 -26.12 21.08 -12.22
C ALA A 477 -26.41 20.89 -10.72
N GLU A 478 -26.78 19.70 -10.29
CA GLU A 478 -26.89 19.31 -8.89
C GLU A 478 -25.52 18.91 -8.30
N LYS A 479 -24.51 19.75 -8.40
CA LYS A 479 -23.26 19.80 -7.61
C LYS A 479 -22.54 18.48 -7.27
N ASP A 480 -22.88 17.33 -7.86
CA ASP A 480 -22.38 16.05 -7.46
C ASP A 480 -21.56 15.32 -8.53
N VAL A 481 -20.26 15.36 -8.28
CA VAL A 481 -19.32 14.29 -8.61
C VAL A 481 -19.29 13.83 -10.06
N ILE A 482 -18.29 14.29 -10.78
CA ILE A 482 -17.78 13.54 -11.94
C ILE A 482 -17.29 12.19 -11.44
N ASN A 483 -18.15 11.20 -11.37
CA ASN A 483 -17.71 9.82 -11.20
C ASN A 483 -17.37 9.26 -12.58
N GLY A 484 -16.48 8.27 -12.64
CA GLY A 484 -16.08 7.65 -13.90
C GLY A 484 -17.27 7.16 -14.75
N LYS A 485 -18.41 6.81 -14.14
CA LYS A 485 -19.63 6.38 -14.81
C LYS A 485 -20.28 7.48 -15.62
N ILE A 486 -20.37 8.71 -15.09
CA ILE A 486 -20.96 9.86 -15.78
C ILE A 486 -20.03 10.28 -16.92
N MET A 487 -18.73 10.29 -16.69
CA MET A 487 -17.74 10.61 -17.70
C MET A 487 -17.76 9.61 -18.87
N TRP A 488 -17.86 8.32 -18.58
CA TRP A 488 -18.01 7.27 -19.60
C TRP A 488 -19.33 7.36 -20.37
N SER A 489 -20.44 7.59 -19.67
CA SER A 489 -21.75 7.75 -20.31
C SER A 489 -21.76 8.95 -21.26
N ARG A 490 -21.09 10.05 -20.88
CA ARG A 490 -20.96 11.25 -21.71
C ARG A 490 -20.10 11.00 -22.95
N MET A 491 -18.92 10.39 -22.78
CA MET A 491 -18.06 10.03 -23.91
C MET A 491 -18.80 9.10 -24.91
N TRP A 492 -19.66 8.24 -24.40
CA TRP A 492 -20.44 7.33 -25.21
C TRP A 492 -21.55 8.09 -26.02
N LEU A 493 -22.27 8.99 -25.38
CA LEU A 493 -23.29 9.82 -26.01
C LEU A 493 -22.70 10.76 -27.06
N GLU A 494 -21.54 11.35 -26.80
CA GLU A 494 -20.84 12.18 -27.79
C GLU A 494 -20.37 11.36 -29.00
N ARG A 495 -19.91 10.14 -28.77
CA ARG A 495 -19.53 9.21 -29.86
C ARG A 495 -20.70 8.83 -30.73
N GLU A 496 -21.88 8.61 -30.17
CA GLU A 496 -23.08 8.31 -30.92
C GLU A 496 -23.55 9.52 -31.76
N LYS A 497 -23.56 10.73 -31.21
CA LYS A 497 -23.82 11.97 -31.93
C LYS A 497 -22.87 12.18 -33.11
N TRP A 498 -21.58 11.87 -32.89
CA TRP A 498 -20.56 11.97 -33.93
C TRP A 498 -20.83 11.00 -35.07
N LYS A 499 -21.27 9.78 -34.80
CA LYS A 499 -21.67 8.80 -35.81
C LYS A 499 -22.92 9.24 -36.58
N GLU A 500 -23.89 9.88 -35.95
CA GLU A 500 -25.08 10.43 -36.59
C GLU A 500 -24.74 11.63 -37.47
N GLY A 501 -23.81 12.50 -37.07
CA GLY A 501 -23.35 13.64 -37.85
C GLY A 501 -22.50 13.29 -39.08
N THR A 502 -21.86 12.12 -39.08
CA THR A 502 -21.08 11.60 -40.22
C THR A 502 -21.89 10.80 -41.22
N ARG A 503 -23.18 10.55 -40.94
CA ARG A 503 -24.13 9.88 -41.85
C ARG A 503 -25.01 10.86 -42.64
N LYS A 504 -24.81 12.16 -42.49
CA LYS A 504 -25.36 13.21 -43.34
C LYS A 504 -24.25 13.79 -44.20
#